data_a0d6525499fbbf201d3e96ebd468ca9a
#
_entry.id   a0d6525499fbbf201d3e96ebd468ca9a
#
_cell.length_a   1.000
_cell.length_b   1.000
_cell.length_c   1.000
_cell.angle_alpha   90.00
_cell.angle_beta   90.00
_cell.angle_gamma   90.00
#
_symmetry.space_group_name_H-M   'P 1'
#
loop_
_entity.id
_entity.type
_entity.pdbx_description
1 polymer ?
#
loop_
_entity_poly.entity_id
_entity_poly.type
_entity_poly.pdbx_seq_one_letter_code
_entity_poly.pdbx_strand_id
1 'polypeptide(L)'
;MKKKISLMASMVLYLIAIIILIYYFSLEFNELLRLSPTGRIVLLLLSCLIMYFGGLALTKYIDEKYKNKVLKINIGIWFILYIILLSTLTLFDDYFFRGDFNILNWNSELFKNYMSNSFNLIPFKTIFGYITKFISGDIAPYIFIYNILGNAVALMPFAFFLPILFEKQKKLKNFLLTMICIVVGIELLQFITISGCCDIDDVILNVLGSLIMFVILRISSINKFLRNIVLLEKNKIDYKDLIKKIIIILIPIICIIGVVFISENKYIDKNSQTFTHLKIIDKTKEENITCNTALEQFYEDKEYILFSLRKK
;
A
#
# COMPACT_ATOMS: atom_id res chain seq x y z
N MET A 1 39.48 -17.14 -8.60
CA MET A 1 39.36 -16.17 -7.51
C MET A 1 38.07 -15.34 -7.62
N LYS A 2 37.84 -14.56 -8.68
CA LYS A 2 36.65 -13.68 -8.85
C LYS A 2 35.29 -14.38 -8.66
N LYS A 3 35.09 -15.60 -9.21
CA LYS A 3 33.84 -16.36 -9.04
C LYS A 3 33.57 -16.74 -7.56
N LYS A 4 34.58 -17.17 -6.80
CA LYS A 4 34.41 -17.50 -5.38
C LYS A 4 34.05 -16.26 -4.54
N ILE A 5 34.68 -15.11 -4.82
CA ILE A 5 34.34 -13.84 -4.16
C ILE A 5 32.88 -13.46 -4.43
N SER A 6 32.40 -13.63 -5.66
CA SER A 6 31.01 -13.35 -6.02
C SER A 6 30.01 -14.25 -5.30
N LEU A 7 30.33 -15.53 -5.11
CA LEU A 7 29.52 -16.45 -4.31
C LEU A 7 29.48 -16.03 -2.83
N MET A 8 30.65 -15.73 -2.24
CA MET A 8 30.71 -15.25 -0.84
C MET A 8 29.91 -13.96 -0.65
N ALA A 9 30.04 -12.99 -1.55
CA ALA A 9 29.26 -11.76 -1.52
C ALA A 9 27.76 -12.05 -1.60
N SER A 10 27.33 -12.96 -2.47
CA SER A 10 25.94 -13.38 -2.56
C SER A 10 25.43 -13.99 -1.24
N MET A 11 26.18 -14.90 -0.64
CA MET A 11 25.81 -15.55 0.63
C MET A 11 25.67 -14.51 1.74
N VAL A 12 26.61 -13.57 1.86
CA VAL A 12 26.55 -12.49 2.85
C VAL A 12 25.31 -11.60 2.65
N LEU A 13 25.03 -11.21 1.41
CA LEU A 13 23.86 -10.37 1.11
C LEU A 13 22.54 -11.08 1.42
N TYR A 14 22.39 -12.35 1.07
CA TYR A 14 21.21 -13.12 1.45
C TYR A 14 21.08 -13.29 2.96
N LEU A 15 22.19 -13.50 3.67
CA LEU A 15 22.19 -13.59 5.13
C LEU A 15 21.72 -12.27 5.77
N ILE A 16 22.22 -11.14 5.29
CA ILE A 16 21.77 -9.80 5.74
C ILE A 16 20.27 -9.62 5.47
N ALA A 17 19.78 -9.99 4.30
CA ALA A 17 18.37 -9.89 3.97
C ALA A 17 17.51 -10.76 4.90
N ILE A 18 17.94 -11.97 5.22
CA ILE A 18 17.27 -12.87 6.16
C ILE A 18 17.26 -12.28 7.58
N ILE A 19 18.34 -11.68 8.04
CA ILE A 19 18.39 -11.01 9.35
C ILE A 19 17.37 -9.86 9.41
N ILE A 20 17.29 -9.05 8.36
CA ILE A 20 16.29 -7.98 8.27
C ILE A 20 14.86 -8.54 8.29
N LEU A 21 14.59 -9.65 7.62
CA LEU A 21 13.28 -10.30 7.64
C LEU A 21 12.95 -10.88 9.02
N ILE A 22 13.92 -11.51 9.70
CA ILE A 22 13.74 -11.98 11.07
C ILE A 22 13.41 -10.80 11.99
N TYR A 23 14.13 -9.70 11.87
CA TYR A 23 13.86 -8.48 12.63
C TYR A 23 12.45 -7.93 12.31
N TYR A 24 12.05 -7.85 11.02
CA TYR A 24 10.72 -7.45 10.61
C TYR A 24 9.65 -8.30 11.30
N PHE A 25 9.74 -9.63 11.20
CA PHE A 25 8.77 -10.53 11.82
C PHE A 25 8.78 -10.46 13.35
N SER A 26 9.94 -10.27 13.98
CA SER A 26 10.00 -10.11 15.43
C SER A 26 9.27 -8.87 15.93
N LEU A 27 9.30 -7.77 15.18
CA LEU A 27 8.55 -6.55 15.48
C LEU A 27 7.05 -6.72 15.18
N GLU A 28 6.71 -7.39 14.08
CA GLU A 28 5.30 -7.57 13.69
C GLU A 28 4.51 -8.42 14.69
N PHE A 29 5.15 -9.43 15.28
CA PHE A 29 4.54 -10.28 16.33
C PHE A 29 4.70 -9.71 17.74
N ASN A 30 5.30 -8.54 17.92
CA ASN A 30 5.43 -7.90 19.20
C ASN A 30 4.30 -6.89 19.41
N GLU A 31 3.42 -7.14 20.37
CA GLU A 31 2.26 -6.28 20.66
C GLU A 31 2.66 -4.85 21.08
N LEU A 32 3.84 -4.69 21.73
CA LEU A 32 4.31 -3.39 22.23
C LEU A 32 5.09 -2.57 21.21
N LEU A 33 5.65 -3.21 20.17
CA LEU A 33 6.60 -2.59 19.23
C LEU A 33 6.16 -2.73 17.77
N ARG A 34 4.87 -2.83 17.52
CA ARG A 34 4.34 -2.95 16.15
C ARG A 34 4.85 -1.85 15.23
N LEU A 35 5.23 -2.25 14.03
CA LEU A 35 5.70 -1.34 13.00
C LEU A 35 4.56 -0.50 12.44
N SER A 36 4.84 0.79 12.20
CA SER A 36 3.96 1.61 11.36
C SER A 36 3.88 1.06 9.94
N PRO A 37 2.80 1.34 9.17
CA PRO A 37 2.69 0.92 7.78
C PRO A 37 3.91 1.31 6.94
N THR A 38 4.44 2.51 7.13
CA THR A 38 5.66 2.99 6.46
C THR A 38 6.88 2.15 6.86
N GLY A 39 7.04 1.83 8.15
CA GLY A 39 8.14 0.99 8.64
C GLY A 39 8.13 -0.41 8.03
N ARG A 40 6.95 -1.02 7.90
CA ARG A 40 6.76 -2.32 7.22
C ARG A 40 7.24 -2.26 5.77
N ILE A 41 6.78 -1.25 5.03
CA ILE A 41 7.16 -1.05 3.62
C ILE A 41 8.68 -0.88 3.49
N VAL A 42 9.29 -0.03 4.30
CA VAL A 42 10.74 0.28 4.23
C VAL A 42 11.58 -0.97 4.50
N LEU A 43 11.29 -1.73 5.55
CA LEU A 43 12.08 -2.93 5.89
C LEU A 43 11.96 -4.02 4.83
N LEU A 44 10.75 -4.24 4.29
CA LEU A 44 10.55 -5.22 3.22
C LEU A 44 11.22 -4.79 1.92
N LEU A 45 11.12 -3.51 1.52
CA LEU A 45 11.81 -2.99 0.34
C LEU A 45 13.33 -3.10 0.49
N LEU A 46 13.89 -2.77 1.66
CA LEU A 46 15.32 -2.91 1.94
C LEU A 46 15.77 -4.36 1.82
N SER A 47 15.02 -5.30 2.39
CA SER A 47 15.28 -6.72 2.26
C SER A 47 15.26 -7.18 0.79
N CYS A 48 14.22 -6.79 0.03
CA CYS A 48 14.12 -7.09 -1.41
C CYS A 48 15.30 -6.52 -2.22
N LEU A 49 15.73 -5.30 -1.90
CA LEU A 49 16.85 -4.65 -2.58
C LEU A 49 18.18 -5.40 -2.31
N ILE A 50 18.42 -5.79 -1.07
CA ILE A 50 19.62 -6.56 -0.70
C ILE A 50 19.58 -7.95 -1.36
N MET A 51 18.43 -8.62 -1.38
CA MET A 51 18.24 -9.88 -2.11
C MET A 51 18.50 -9.72 -3.61
N TYR A 52 18.10 -8.59 -4.21
CA TYR A 52 18.39 -8.29 -5.60
C TYR A 52 19.89 -8.28 -5.87
N PHE A 53 20.66 -7.54 -5.08
CA PHE A 53 22.13 -7.52 -5.22
C PHE A 53 22.77 -8.89 -4.92
N GLY A 54 22.22 -9.64 -3.98
CA GLY A 54 22.62 -11.04 -3.72
C GLY A 54 22.41 -11.92 -4.96
N GLY A 55 21.24 -11.79 -5.61
CA GLY A 55 20.94 -12.47 -6.87
C GLY A 55 21.87 -12.08 -8.00
N LEU A 56 22.17 -10.78 -8.17
CA LEU A 56 23.15 -10.30 -9.15
C LEU A 56 24.55 -10.86 -8.92
N ALA A 57 24.97 -10.94 -7.66
CA ALA A 57 26.25 -11.55 -7.31
C ALA A 57 26.25 -13.06 -7.63
N LEU A 58 25.17 -13.77 -7.32
CA LEU A 58 25.02 -15.18 -7.61
C LEU A 58 25.06 -15.50 -9.11
N THR A 59 24.45 -14.66 -9.94
CA THR A 59 24.46 -14.84 -11.40
C THR A 59 25.85 -14.77 -12.04
N LYS A 60 26.85 -14.16 -11.35
CA LYS A 60 28.24 -14.15 -11.80
C LYS A 60 29.00 -15.45 -11.50
N TYR A 61 28.46 -16.26 -10.56
CA TYR A 61 29.03 -17.54 -10.17
C TYR A 61 28.46 -18.71 -10.96
N ILE A 62 27.13 -18.74 -11.14
CA ILE A 62 26.39 -19.83 -11.78
C ILE A 62 26.48 -19.79 -13.32
N ASP A 63 26.17 -20.92 -13.95
CA ASP A 63 26.09 -21.05 -15.41
C ASP A 63 24.93 -20.22 -15.97
N GLU A 64 25.08 -19.75 -17.22
CA GLU A 64 24.08 -18.95 -17.94
C GLU A 64 22.67 -19.58 -17.91
N LYS A 65 22.58 -20.91 -18.11
CA LYS A 65 21.31 -21.66 -18.15
C LYS A 65 20.48 -21.54 -16.88
N TYR A 66 21.11 -21.27 -15.70
CA TYR A 66 20.41 -21.18 -14.41
C TYR A 66 20.12 -19.74 -13.99
N LYS A 67 20.72 -18.72 -14.60
CA LYS A 67 20.58 -17.31 -14.21
C LYS A 67 19.13 -16.87 -14.18
N ASN A 68 18.39 -17.12 -15.24
CA ASN A 68 16.98 -16.73 -15.33
C ASN A 68 16.12 -17.41 -14.26
N LYS A 69 16.41 -18.68 -13.95
CA LYS A 69 15.70 -19.43 -12.89
C LYS A 69 15.95 -18.81 -11.52
N VAL A 70 17.18 -18.48 -11.18
CA VAL A 70 17.55 -17.85 -9.89
C VAL A 70 16.88 -16.48 -9.75
N LEU A 71 16.92 -15.65 -10.79
CA LEU A 71 16.28 -14.34 -10.75
C LEU A 71 14.75 -14.44 -10.60
N LYS A 72 14.11 -15.39 -11.28
CA LYS A 72 12.68 -15.66 -11.11
C LYS A 72 12.34 -16.15 -9.72
N ILE A 73 13.21 -16.94 -9.08
CA ILE A 73 13.02 -17.35 -7.67
C ILE A 73 13.05 -16.13 -6.76
N ASN A 74 14.00 -15.21 -6.93
CA ASN A 74 14.03 -13.97 -6.14
C ASN A 74 12.75 -13.14 -6.33
N ILE A 75 12.27 -13.00 -7.56
CA ILE A 75 11.01 -12.30 -7.85
C ILE A 75 9.82 -13.02 -7.17
N GLY A 76 9.83 -14.34 -7.15
CA GLY A 76 8.84 -15.15 -6.43
C GLY A 76 8.83 -14.90 -4.93
N ILE A 77 10.02 -14.79 -4.31
CA ILE A 77 10.15 -14.44 -2.90
C ILE A 77 9.63 -13.02 -2.65
N TRP A 78 9.98 -12.04 -3.48
CA TRP A 78 9.45 -10.67 -3.38
C TRP A 78 7.93 -10.64 -3.49
N PHE A 79 7.36 -11.47 -4.36
CA PHE A 79 5.90 -11.59 -4.50
C PHE A 79 5.26 -12.13 -3.22
N ILE A 80 5.85 -13.13 -2.58
CA ILE A 80 5.37 -13.66 -1.29
C ILE A 80 5.46 -12.59 -0.21
N LEU A 81 6.58 -11.86 -0.11
CA LEU A 81 6.75 -10.77 0.86
C LEU A 81 5.74 -9.65 0.62
N TYR A 82 5.44 -9.34 -0.63
CA TYR A 82 4.40 -8.37 -0.99
C TYR A 82 3.00 -8.86 -0.59
N ILE A 83 2.67 -10.14 -0.79
CA ILE A 83 1.39 -10.71 -0.33
C ILE A 83 1.28 -10.63 1.19
N ILE A 84 2.36 -10.92 1.93
CA ILE A 84 2.38 -10.78 3.39
C ILE A 84 2.11 -9.32 3.78
N LEU A 85 2.82 -8.36 3.19
CA LEU A 85 2.59 -6.94 3.43
C LEU A 85 1.14 -6.53 3.12
N LEU A 86 0.62 -6.94 1.97
CA LEU A 86 -0.74 -6.64 1.57
C LEU A 86 -1.75 -7.20 2.59
N SER A 87 -1.58 -8.46 2.99
CA SER A 87 -2.45 -9.11 3.98
C SER A 87 -2.41 -8.40 5.34
N THR A 88 -1.23 -8.00 5.81
CA THR A 88 -1.12 -7.24 7.06
C THR A 88 -1.84 -5.90 6.96
N LEU A 89 -1.66 -5.15 5.87
CA LEU A 89 -2.28 -3.84 5.70
C LEU A 89 -3.79 -3.91 5.44
N THR A 90 -4.30 -4.99 4.81
CA THR A 90 -5.72 -5.07 4.43
C THR A 90 -6.58 -5.82 5.44
N LEU A 91 -6.03 -6.75 6.20
CA LEU A 91 -6.80 -7.65 7.07
C LEU A 91 -6.47 -7.51 8.56
N PHE A 92 -5.22 -7.14 8.92
CA PHE A 92 -4.73 -7.25 10.30
C PHE A 92 -4.18 -5.94 10.88
N ASP A 93 -4.40 -4.80 10.22
CA ASP A 93 -3.79 -3.55 10.64
C ASP A 93 -4.70 -2.73 11.56
N ASP A 94 -4.41 -2.71 12.85
CA ASP A 94 -5.09 -1.88 13.85
C ASP A 94 -4.94 -0.38 13.55
N TYR A 95 -3.86 0.02 12.85
CA TYR A 95 -3.65 1.41 12.43
C TYR A 95 -4.75 1.93 11.51
N PHE A 96 -5.35 1.02 10.71
CA PHE A 96 -6.50 1.33 9.86
C PHE A 96 -7.84 0.95 10.50
N PHE A 97 -7.89 0.82 11.85
CA PHE A 97 -9.10 0.46 12.61
C PHE A 97 -9.74 -0.87 12.13
N ARG A 98 -8.92 -1.78 11.67
CA ARG A 98 -9.34 -3.12 11.32
C ARG A 98 -9.35 -3.93 12.60
N GLY A 99 -10.55 -4.06 13.19
CA GLY A 99 -10.75 -4.66 14.51
C GLY A 99 -10.25 -6.09 14.64
N ASP A 100 -10.36 -6.63 15.85
CA ASP A 100 -9.94 -8.00 16.14
C ASP A 100 -10.53 -9.00 15.15
N PHE A 101 -9.64 -9.75 14.50
CA PHE A 101 -9.99 -10.81 13.58
C PHE A 101 -10.74 -11.91 14.32
N ASN A 102 -12.07 -11.84 14.34
CA ASN A 102 -12.87 -12.78 15.08
C ASN A 102 -14.09 -13.28 14.27
N ILE A 103 -13.88 -14.40 13.58
CA ILE A 103 -14.92 -15.08 12.78
C ILE A 103 -16.10 -15.55 13.65
N LEU A 104 -15.87 -15.77 14.95
CA LEU A 104 -16.85 -16.36 15.86
C LEU A 104 -17.83 -15.34 16.47
N ASN A 105 -17.61 -14.05 16.29
CA ASN A 105 -18.40 -12.99 16.93
C ASN A 105 -19.61 -12.52 16.11
N TRP A 106 -19.95 -13.18 15.00
CA TRP A 106 -21.15 -12.84 14.25
C TRP A 106 -22.41 -13.07 15.10
N ASN A 107 -23.17 -11.99 15.33
CA ASN A 107 -24.50 -12.02 15.91
C ASN A 107 -25.46 -11.16 15.06
N SER A 108 -26.75 -11.23 15.32
CA SER A 108 -27.77 -10.54 14.53
C SER A 108 -27.66 -9.01 14.58
N GLU A 109 -27.17 -8.44 15.66
CA GLU A 109 -26.99 -7.01 15.83
C GLU A 109 -25.75 -6.52 15.05
N LEU A 110 -24.62 -7.20 15.19
CA LEU A 110 -23.41 -6.95 14.43
C LEU A 110 -23.66 -7.06 12.93
N PHE A 111 -24.39 -8.09 12.50
CA PHE A 111 -24.75 -8.27 11.10
C PHE A 111 -25.59 -7.08 10.58
N LYS A 112 -26.63 -6.68 11.29
CA LYS A 112 -27.46 -5.52 10.91
C LYS A 112 -26.64 -4.24 10.84
N ASN A 113 -25.79 -4.00 11.84
CA ASN A 113 -24.94 -2.82 11.89
C ASN A 113 -23.93 -2.81 10.75
N TYR A 114 -23.28 -3.95 10.46
CA TYR A 114 -22.35 -4.07 9.34
C TYR A 114 -23.05 -3.83 8.01
N MET A 115 -24.20 -4.46 7.76
CA MET A 115 -24.96 -4.29 6.53
C MET A 115 -25.44 -2.85 6.30
N SER A 116 -25.72 -2.10 7.37
CA SER A 116 -26.15 -0.69 7.25
C SER A 116 -24.99 0.29 7.04
N ASN A 117 -23.81 0.03 7.64
CA ASN A 117 -22.74 1.01 7.72
C ASN A 117 -21.48 0.66 6.94
N SER A 118 -21.23 -0.64 6.71
CA SER A 118 -19.95 -1.14 6.16
C SER A 118 -20.13 -1.99 4.89
N PHE A 119 -21.36 -2.08 4.36
CA PHE A 119 -21.66 -2.85 3.17
C PHE A 119 -22.22 -1.96 2.06
N ASN A 120 -21.54 -1.88 0.92
CA ASN A 120 -21.97 -1.09 -0.21
C ASN A 120 -21.79 -1.83 -1.54
N LEU A 121 -22.89 -2.10 -2.23
CA LEU A 121 -22.88 -2.68 -3.59
C LEU A 121 -23.30 -1.70 -4.67
N ILE A 122 -23.50 -0.41 -4.33
CA ILE A 122 -23.87 0.60 -5.33
C ILE A 122 -22.58 1.16 -5.93
N PRO A 123 -22.29 0.89 -7.23
CA PRO A 123 -21.08 1.35 -7.87
C PRO A 123 -20.96 2.88 -7.84
N PHE A 124 -19.74 3.36 -7.63
CA PHE A 124 -19.36 4.78 -7.60
C PHE A 124 -19.93 5.59 -6.42
N LYS A 125 -20.73 5.02 -5.53
CA LYS A 125 -21.33 5.74 -4.40
C LYS A 125 -20.25 6.25 -3.44
N THR A 126 -19.32 5.40 -3.05
CA THR A 126 -18.22 5.72 -2.14
C THR A 126 -17.20 6.64 -2.80
N ILE A 127 -16.86 6.37 -4.07
CA ILE A 127 -15.95 7.23 -4.85
C ILE A 127 -16.48 8.65 -4.94
N PHE A 128 -17.73 8.84 -5.38
CA PHE A 128 -18.33 10.19 -5.45
C PHE A 128 -18.48 10.82 -4.07
N GLY A 129 -18.79 10.04 -3.04
CA GLY A 129 -18.85 10.52 -1.67
C GLY A 129 -17.52 11.10 -1.18
N TYR A 130 -16.41 10.44 -1.46
CA TYR A 130 -15.07 10.96 -1.14
C TYR A 130 -14.69 12.17 -1.98
N ILE A 131 -15.00 12.18 -3.29
CA ILE A 131 -14.72 13.31 -4.18
C ILE A 131 -15.49 14.55 -3.71
N THR A 132 -16.80 14.44 -3.42
CA THR A 132 -17.61 15.57 -2.96
C THR A 132 -17.12 16.12 -1.64
N LYS A 133 -16.86 15.25 -0.64
CA LYS A 133 -16.32 15.67 0.66
C LYS A 133 -14.92 16.28 0.57
N PHE A 134 -14.09 15.83 -0.38
CA PHE A 134 -12.79 16.41 -0.63
C PHE A 134 -12.90 17.81 -1.25
N ILE A 135 -13.78 17.99 -2.25
CA ILE A 135 -14.00 19.29 -2.91
C ILE A 135 -14.61 20.31 -1.96
N SER A 136 -15.58 19.90 -1.10
CA SER A 136 -16.19 20.75 -0.09
C SER A 136 -15.25 21.07 1.09
N GLY A 137 -14.15 20.32 1.23
CA GLY A 137 -13.21 20.46 2.33
C GLY A 137 -13.75 19.90 3.65
N ASP A 138 -14.65 18.92 3.59
CA ASP A 138 -15.23 18.26 4.78
C ASP A 138 -14.37 17.10 5.29
N ILE A 139 -13.43 16.63 4.47
CA ILE A 139 -12.44 15.61 4.87
C ILE A 139 -11.02 16.10 4.61
N ALA A 140 -10.09 15.65 5.45
CA ALA A 140 -8.67 15.93 5.24
C ALA A 140 -8.17 15.26 3.96
N PRO A 141 -7.26 15.90 3.18
CA PRO A 141 -6.74 15.37 1.93
C PRO A 141 -6.14 13.96 2.04
N TYR A 142 -5.48 13.65 3.15
CA TYR A 142 -4.91 12.33 3.36
C TYR A 142 -5.99 11.22 3.42
N ILE A 143 -7.19 11.53 3.96
CA ILE A 143 -8.31 10.57 4.01
C ILE A 143 -8.76 10.21 2.59
N PHE A 144 -8.88 11.22 1.71
CA PHE A 144 -9.17 11.03 0.29
C PHE A 144 -8.11 10.17 -0.39
N ILE A 145 -6.82 10.48 -0.16
CA ILE A 145 -5.70 9.75 -0.75
C ILE A 145 -5.71 8.29 -0.32
N TYR A 146 -5.84 8.02 0.98
CA TYR A 146 -5.80 6.63 1.47
C TYR A 146 -6.97 5.81 0.94
N ASN A 147 -8.17 6.37 0.84
CA ASN A 147 -9.34 5.62 0.40
C ASN A 147 -9.42 5.47 -1.14
N ILE A 148 -9.05 6.48 -1.91
CA ILE A 148 -9.15 6.41 -3.37
C ILE A 148 -7.85 5.93 -4.01
N LEU A 149 -6.72 6.62 -3.74
CA LEU A 149 -5.44 6.26 -4.35
C LEU A 149 -4.82 5.04 -3.67
N GLY A 150 -5.03 4.86 -2.36
CA GLY A 150 -4.56 3.68 -1.65
C GLY A 150 -5.09 2.40 -2.28
N ASN A 151 -6.40 2.30 -2.48
CA ASN A 151 -7.02 1.15 -3.14
C ASN A 151 -6.54 1.02 -4.60
N ALA A 152 -6.50 2.11 -5.37
CA ALA A 152 -6.01 2.05 -6.75
C ALA A 152 -4.57 1.55 -6.86
N VAL A 153 -3.69 1.87 -5.90
CA VAL A 153 -2.25 1.54 -5.94
C VAL A 153 -1.94 0.19 -5.28
N ALA A 154 -2.75 -0.23 -4.29
CA ALA A 154 -2.46 -1.40 -3.47
C ALA A 154 -2.19 -2.67 -4.28
N LEU A 155 -2.91 -2.92 -5.36
CA LEU A 155 -2.76 -4.13 -6.19
C LEU A 155 -1.99 -3.91 -7.49
N MET A 156 -1.45 -2.71 -7.75
CA MET A 156 -0.60 -2.45 -8.92
C MET A 156 0.62 -3.40 -9.04
N PRO A 157 1.30 -3.80 -7.95
CA PRO A 157 2.44 -4.72 -8.04
C PRO A 157 2.11 -6.09 -8.66
N PHE A 158 0.85 -6.55 -8.60
CA PHE A 158 0.46 -7.79 -9.29
C PHE A 158 0.70 -7.72 -10.81
N ALA A 159 0.56 -6.54 -11.41
CA ALA A 159 0.83 -6.32 -12.83
C ALA A 159 2.32 -6.53 -13.21
N PHE A 160 3.23 -6.43 -12.26
CA PHE A 160 4.62 -6.77 -12.41
C PHE A 160 4.87 -8.26 -12.15
N PHE A 161 4.41 -8.78 -11.00
CA PHE A 161 4.74 -10.14 -10.56
C PHE A 161 4.08 -11.22 -11.41
N LEU A 162 2.78 -11.13 -11.64
CA LEU A 162 2.04 -12.21 -12.29
C LEU A 162 2.54 -12.51 -13.72
N PRO A 163 2.76 -11.51 -14.62
CA PRO A 163 3.23 -11.81 -15.97
C PRO A 163 4.69 -12.27 -16.05
N ILE A 164 5.51 -12.00 -15.05
CA ILE A 164 6.91 -12.46 -14.99
C ILE A 164 6.96 -13.92 -14.49
N LEU A 165 6.16 -14.23 -13.46
CA LEU A 165 6.15 -15.55 -12.83
C LEU A 165 5.31 -16.57 -13.62
N PHE A 166 4.20 -16.15 -14.21
CA PHE A 166 3.22 -17.03 -14.87
C PHE A 166 2.96 -16.60 -16.31
N GLU A 167 3.34 -17.43 -17.26
CA GLU A 167 3.20 -17.15 -18.70
C GLU A 167 1.74 -16.88 -19.12
N LYS A 168 0.77 -17.58 -18.52
CA LYS A 168 -0.66 -17.39 -18.81
C LYS A 168 -1.15 -15.99 -18.47
N GLN A 169 -0.53 -15.34 -17.48
CA GLN A 169 -0.89 -13.99 -17.00
C GLN A 169 -0.38 -12.86 -17.91
N LYS A 170 0.39 -13.19 -18.95
CA LYS A 170 0.74 -12.23 -20.01
C LYS A 170 -0.47 -11.85 -20.86
N LYS A 171 -1.52 -12.64 -20.90
CA LYS A 171 -2.77 -12.33 -21.61
C LYS A 171 -3.65 -11.46 -20.74
N LEU A 172 -4.11 -10.30 -21.27
CA LEU A 172 -4.95 -9.35 -20.55
C LEU A 172 -6.18 -10.00 -19.94
N LYS A 173 -6.89 -10.85 -20.69
CA LYS A 173 -8.08 -11.55 -20.20
C LYS A 173 -7.80 -12.37 -18.94
N ASN A 174 -6.70 -13.13 -18.93
CA ASN A 174 -6.35 -13.97 -17.79
C ASN A 174 -5.92 -13.13 -16.60
N PHE A 175 -5.12 -12.08 -16.83
CA PHE A 175 -4.72 -11.14 -15.78
C PHE A 175 -5.94 -10.48 -15.14
N LEU A 176 -6.85 -9.92 -15.95
CA LEU A 176 -8.05 -9.26 -15.46
C LEU A 176 -8.93 -10.20 -14.65
N LEU A 177 -9.19 -11.43 -15.14
CA LEU A 177 -9.97 -12.42 -14.42
C LEU A 177 -9.31 -12.78 -13.07
N THR A 178 -7.99 -12.98 -13.07
CA THR A 178 -7.24 -13.25 -11.83
C THR A 178 -7.34 -12.07 -10.85
N MET A 179 -7.23 -10.83 -11.32
CA MET A 179 -7.35 -9.65 -10.45
C MET A 179 -8.74 -9.52 -9.86
N ILE A 180 -9.79 -9.72 -10.66
CA ILE A 180 -11.18 -9.72 -10.16
C ILE A 180 -11.35 -10.78 -9.07
N CYS A 181 -10.87 -12.01 -9.30
CA CYS A 181 -10.97 -13.08 -8.30
C CYS A 181 -10.21 -12.76 -7.01
N ILE A 182 -9.01 -12.15 -7.11
CA ILE A 182 -8.22 -11.78 -5.94
C ILE A 182 -8.93 -10.68 -5.15
N VAL A 183 -9.39 -9.62 -5.81
CA VAL A 183 -10.03 -8.49 -5.13
C VAL A 183 -11.33 -8.91 -4.48
N VAL A 184 -12.20 -9.62 -5.21
CA VAL A 184 -13.45 -10.16 -4.64
C VAL A 184 -13.15 -11.09 -3.48
N GLY A 185 -12.08 -11.90 -3.56
CA GLY A 185 -11.63 -12.74 -2.45
C GLY A 185 -11.22 -11.94 -1.22
N ILE A 186 -10.53 -10.81 -1.39
CA ILE A 186 -10.15 -9.90 -0.29
C ILE A 186 -11.41 -9.30 0.34
N GLU A 187 -12.34 -8.76 -0.46
CA GLU A 187 -13.60 -8.18 0.03
C GLU A 187 -14.44 -9.19 0.81
N LEU A 188 -14.53 -10.44 0.30
CA LEU A 188 -15.22 -11.51 1.02
C LEU A 188 -14.52 -11.89 2.33
N LEU A 189 -13.18 -11.90 2.36
CA LEU A 189 -12.45 -12.12 3.61
C LEU A 189 -12.71 -10.99 4.60
N GLN A 190 -12.67 -9.73 4.19
CA GLN A 190 -12.99 -8.59 5.03
C GLN A 190 -14.43 -8.65 5.56
N PHE A 191 -15.37 -9.05 4.72
CA PHE A 191 -16.75 -9.29 5.12
C PHE A 191 -16.86 -10.38 6.20
N ILE A 192 -16.27 -11.56 5.97
CA ILE A 192 -16.33 -12.69 6.89
C ILE A 192 -15.67 -12.38 8.23
N THR A 193 -14.57 -11.63 8.20
CA THR A 193 -13.75 -11.31 9.38
C THR A 193 -14.14 -10.00 10.06
N ILE A 194 -15.08 -9.25 9.48
CA ILE A 194 -15.48 -7.91 9.95
C ILE A 194 -14.25 -6.97 10.07
N SER A 195 -13.22 -7.20 9.24
CA SER A 195 -11.95 -6.45 9.29
C SER A 195 -11.93 -5.20 8.40
N GLY A 196 -13.05 -4.82 7.81
CA GLY A 196 -13.15 -3.66 6.92
C GLY A 196 -14.56 -3.48 6.38
N CYS A 197 -14.72 -2.62 5.37
CA CYS A 197 -15.97 -2.42 4.66
C CYS A 197 -15.96 -3.27 3.39
N CYS A 198 -17.04 -4.00 3.13
CA CYS A 198 -17.22 -4.69 1.85
C CYS A 198 -17.83 -3.70 0.86
N ASP A 199 -16.99 -3.17 -0.03
CA ASP A 199 -17.36 -2.08 -0.95
C ASP A 199 -17.02 -2.44 -2.41
N ILE A 200 -18.03 -2.37 -3.29
CA ILE A 200 -17.84 -2.59 -4.72
C ILE A 200 -16.91 -1.55 -5.35
N ASP A 201 -16.83 -0.35 -4.79
CA ASP A 201 -15.94 0.70 -5.28
C ASP A 201 -14.47 0.36 -5.02
N ASP A 202 -14.17 -0.34 -3.93
CA ASP A 202 -12.83 -0.85 -3.67
C ASP A 202 -12.44 -1.91 -4.70
N VAL A 203 -13.39 -2.77 -5.10
CA VAL A 203 -13.16 -3.72 -6.21
C VAL A 203 -12.85 -2.97 -7.51
N ILE A 204 -13.63 -1.93 -7.83
CA ILE A 204 -13.44 -1.13 -9.05
C ILE A 204 -12.06 -0.46 -9.04
N LEU A 205 -11.70 0.22 -7.96
CA LEU A 205 -10.44 0.94 -7.83
C LEU A 205 -9.22 0.02 -7.92
N ASN A 206 -9.23 -1.09 -7.19
CA ASN A 206 -8.15 -2.06 -7.18
C ASN A 206 -7.93 -2.72 -8.55
N VAL A 207 -9.02 -3.12 -9.21
CA VAL A 207 -8.96 -3.73 -10.55
C VAL A 207 -8.48 -2.72 -11.59
N LEU A 208 -9.03 -1.49 -11.58
CA LEU A 208 -8.61 -0.43 -12.50
C LEU A 208 -7.14 -0.05 -12.30
N GLY A 209 -6.69 0.13 -11.05
CA GLY A 209 -5.31 0.45 -10.76
C GLY A 209 -4.35 -0.62 -11.27
N SER A 210 -4.64 -1.89 -11.00
CA SER A 210 -3.84 -3.01 -11.50
C SER A 210 -3.84 -3.11 -13.02
N LEU A 211 -4.98 -2.82 -13.68
CA LEU A 211 -5.10 -2.80 -15.13
C LEU A 211 -4.28 -1.67 -15.76
N ILE A 212 -4.35 -0.46 -15.21
CA ILE A 212 -3.55 0.69 -15.67
C ILE A 212 -2.05 0.33 -15.60
N MET A 213 -1.59 -0.22 -14.47
CA MET A 213 -0.20 -0.63 -14.31
C MET A 213 0.16 -1.75 -15.29
N PHE A 214 -0.72 -2.73 -15.52
CA PHE A 214 -0.50 -3.79 -16.50
C PHE A 214 -0.28 -3.22 -17.91
N VAL A 215 -1.05 -2.23 -18.34
CA VAL A 215 -0.90 -1.57 -19.62
C VAL A 215 0.42 -0.79 -19.70
N ILE A 216 0.75 -0.03 -18.64
CA ILE A 216 2.00 0.72 -18.52
C ILE A 216 3.21 -0.20 -18.68
N LEU A 217 3.24 -1.30 -17.93
CA LEU A 217 4.34 -2.27 -17.96
C LEU A 217 4.45 -3.05 -19.28
N ARG A 218 3.41 -3.00 -20.12
CA ARG A 218 3.41 -3.55 -21.48
C ARG A 218 3.95 -2.61 -22.54
N ILE A 219 4.14 -1.34 -22.26
CA ILE A 219 4.80 -0.41 -23.16
C ILE A 219 6.21 -0.97 -23.48
N SER A 220 6.50 -1.16 -24.75
CA SER A 220 7.68 -1.91 -25.21
C SER A 220 9.00 -1.43 -24.60
N SER A 221 9.24 -0.11 -24.54
CA SER A 221 10.46 0.47 -23.95
C SER A 221 10.54 0.22 -22.44
N ILE A 222 9.41 0.36 -21.71
CA ILE A 222 9.33 0.12 -20.27
C ILE A 222 9.53 -1.38 -19.98
N ASN A 223 8.84 -2.24 -20.71
CA ASN A 223 8.98 -3.69 -20.54
C ASN A 223 10.41 -4.17 -20.77
N LYS A 224 11.04 -3.76 -21.87
CA LYS A 224 12.44 -4.10 -22.18
C LYS A 224 13.38 -3.60 -21.07
N PHE A 225 13.20 -2.38 -20.60
CA PHE A 225 14.01 -1.80 -19.52
C PHE A 225 13.89 -2.62 -18.22
N LEU A 226 12.67 -2.92 -17.79
CA LEU A 226 12.44 -3.73 -16.59
C LEU A 226 13.03 -5.13 -16.71
N ARG A 227 12.85 -5.81 -17.86
CA ARG A 227 13.40 -7.15 -18.08
C ARG A 227 14.93 -7.14 -18.11
N ASN A 228 15.54 -6.08 -18.64
CA ASN A 228 17.01 -5.94 -18.61
C ASN A 228 17.53 -5.78 -17.18
N ILE A 229 16.83 -5.04 -16.32
CA ILE A 229 17.21 -4.90 -14.90
C ILE A 229 16.93 -6.20 -14.14
N VAL A 230 15.69 -6.67 -14.16
CA VAL A 230 15.22 -7.70 -13.23
C VAL A 230 15.63 -9.10 -13.66
N LEU A 231 15.67 -9.38 -14.98
CA LEU A 231 16.03 -10.68 -15.57
C LEU A 231 17.38 -10.69 -16.28
N LEU A 232 18.12 -9.56 -16.26
CA LEU A 232 19.39 -9.39 -16.96
C LEU A 232 19.32 -9.71 -18.46
N GLU A 233 18.18 -9.48 -19.08
CA GLU A 233 18.02 -9.63 -20.54
C GLU A 233 18.78 -8.52 -21.26
N LYS A 234 19.25 -8.81 -22.48
CA LYS A 234 20.04 -7.87 -23.30
C LYS A 234 19.17 -7.26 -24.42
N ASN A 235 18.01 -6.70 -24.06
CA ASN A 235 17.15 -6.03 -25.02
C ASN A 235 17.72 -4.67 -25.41
N LYS A 236 17.68 -4.33 -26.71
CA LYS A 236 18.00 -2.98 -27.14
C LYS A 236 16.90 -2.01 -26.72
N ILE A 237 17.28 -0.92 -26.04
CA ILE A 237 16.39 0.10 -25.53
C ILE A 237 16.65 1.40 -26.27
N ASP A 238 15.59 2.03 -26.75
CA ASP A 238 15.61 3.44 -27.12
C ASP A 238 15.35 4.27 -25.86
N TYR A 239 16.42 4.81 -25.29
CA TYR A 239 16.34 5.62 -24.07
C TYR A 239 15.59 6.93 -24.24
N LYS A 240 15.55 7.52 -25.45
CA LYS A 240 14.78 8.74 -25.72
C LYS A 240 13.29 8.44 -25.66
N ASP A 241 12.84 7.35 -26.28
CA ASP A 241 11.45 6.88 -26.21
C ASP A 241 11.07 6.49 -24.77
N LEU A 242 11.95 5.79 -24.05
CA LEU A 242 11.73 5.42 -22.65
C LEU A 242 11.52 6.65 -21.76
N ILE A 243 12.43 7.62 -21.81
CA ILE A 243 12.35 8.86 -21.01
C ILE A 243 11.07 9.63 -21.34
N LYS A 244 10.74 9.80 -22.63
CA LYS A 244 9.50 10.46 -23.05
C LYS A 244 8.27 9.80 -22.42
N LYS A 245 8.19 8.48 -22.43
CA LYS A 245 7.05 7.73 -21.87
C LYS A 245 6.99 7.81 -20.35
N ILE A 246 8.14 7.75 -19.66
CA ILE A 246 8.21 7.94 -18.22
C ILE A 246 7.70 9.34 -17.84
N ILE A 247 8.13 10.38 -18.55
CA ILE A 247 7.68 11.75 -18.30
C ILE A 247 6.15 11.86 -18.45
N ILE A 248 5.60 11.30 -19.54
CA ILE A 248 4.14 11.31 -19.79
C ILE A 248 3.37 10.64 -18.64
N ILE A 249 3.91 9.57 -18.02
CA ILE A 249 3.29 8.87 -16.91
C ILE A 249 3.44 9.67 -15.61
N LEU A 250 4.59 10.32 -15.39
CA LEU A 250 4.86 11.06 -14.15
C LEU A 250 4.12 12.39 -14.05
N ILE A 251 3.86 13.08 -15.15
CA ILE A 251 3.18 14.39 -15.14
C ILE A 251 1.82 14.33 -14.40
N PRO A 252 0.89 13.40 -14.72
CA PRO A 252 -0.38 13.30 -13.99
C PRO A 252 -0.18 13.03 -12.51
N ILE A 253 0.79 12.19 -12.13
CA ILE A 253 1.09 11.85 -10.74
C ILE A 253 1.56 13.09 -9.97
N ILE A 254 2.47 13.87 -10.56
CA ILE A 254 2.97 15.12 -9.97
C ILE A 254 1.84 16.14 -9.85
N CYS A 255 0.95 16.23 -10.84
CA CYS A 255 -0.23 17.11 -10.78
C CYS A 255 -1.17 16.72 -9.64
N ILE A 256 -1.44 15.42 -9.47
CA ILE A 256 -2.28 14.92 -8.36
C ILE A 256 -1.65 15.25 -7.01
N ILE A 257 -0.35 14.99 -6.84
CA ILE A 257 0.38 15.33 -5.61
C ILE A 257 0.31 16.85 -5.34
N GLY A 258 0.49 17.68 -6.37
CA GLY A 258 0.38 19.12 -6.25
C GLY A 258 -1.01 19.60 -5.81
N VAL A 259 -2.07 19.02 -6.39
CA VAL A 259 -3.47 19.33 -5.99
C VAL A 259 -3.72 18.95 -4.54
N VAL A 260 -3.24 17.78 -4.13
CA VAL A 260 -3.39 17.32 -2.74
C VAL A 260 -2.66 18.24 -1.78
N PHE A 261 -1.42 18.60 -2.06
CA PHE A 261 -0.63 19.51 -1.22
C PHE A 261 -1.31 20.90 -1.05
N ILE A 262 -1.84 21.46 -2.15
CA ILE A 262 -2.59 22.72 -2.10
C ILE A 262 -3.89 22.56 -1.28
N SER A 263 -4.58 21.44 -1.43
CA SER A 263 -5.82 21.16 -0.71
C SER A 263 -5.59 20.95 0.78
N GLU A 264 -4.45 20.39 1.18
CA GLU A 264 -4.09 20.22 2.59
C GLU A 264 -3.90 21.56 3.29
N ASN A 265 -3.17 22.48 2.67
CA ASN A 265 -3.01 23.84 3.19
C ASN A 265 -4.37 24.56 3.33
N LYS A 266 -5.23 24.45 2.31
CA LYS A 266 -6.58 25.03 2.35
C LYS A 266 -7.48 24.40 3.42
N TYR A 267 -7.35 23.09 3.65
CA TYR A 267 -8.08 22.37 4.70
C TYR A 267 -7.62 22.84 6.09
N ILE A 268 -6.32 22.96 6.32
CA ILE A 268 -5.73 23.46 7.57
C ILE A 268 -6.20 24.88 7.83
N ASP A 269 -6.13 25.78 6.84
CA ASP A 269 -6.58 27.16 6.98
C ASP A 269 -8.07 27.26 7.33
N LYS A 270 -8.92 26.49 6.64
CA LYS A 270 -10.36 26.44 6.90
C LYS A 270 -10.67 25.98 8.33
N ASN A 271 -9.96 24.96 8.81
CA ASN A 271 -10.21 24.39 10.13
C ASN A 271 -9.49 25.18 11.25
N SER A 272 -8.35 25.79 10.98
CA SER A 272 -7.67 26.67 11.95
C SER A 272 -8.51 27.89 12.32
N GLN A 273 -9.31 28.42 11.38
CA GLN A 273 -10.24 29.52 11.65
C GLN A 273 -11.42 29.11 12.55
N THR A 274 -11.77 27.82 12.59
CA THR A 274 -12.88 27.30 13.42
C THR A 274 -12.47 27.01 14.86
N PHE A 275 -11.18 26.89 15.15
CA PHE A 275 -10.63 26.47 16.44
C PHE A 275 -9.83 27.59 17.13
N THR A 276 -10.39 28.80 17.21
CA THR A 276 -9.72 29.90 17.94
C THR A 276 -9.67 29.69 19.45
N HIS A 277 -10.61 28.94 20.03
CA HIS A 277 -10.62 28.58 21.46
C HIS A 277 -11.22 27.19 21.66
N LEU A 278 -10.42 26.23 22.08
CA LEU A 278 -10.87 24.94 22.58
C LEU A 278 -11.05 25.04 24.09
N LYS A 279 -12.26 24.70 24.56
CA LYS A 279 -12.54 24.55 25.98
C LYS A 279 -12.31 23.08 26.33
N ILE A 280 -11.23 22.77 27.02
CA ILE A 280 -11.00 21.45 27.57
C ILE A 280 -11.78 21.38 28.88
N ILE A 281 -12.73 20.47 28.94
CA ILE A 281 -13.44 20.14 30.15
C ILE A 281 -12.73 18.95 30.77
N ASP A 282 -11.78 19.22 31.64
CA ASP A 282 -11.34 18.21 32.58
C ASP A 282 -12.45 18.00 33.62
N LYS A 283 -12.60 16.78 34.11
CA LYS A 283 -13.61 16.43 35.12
C LYS A 283 -13.52 17.29 36.41
N THR A 284 -12.46 18.06 36.56
CA THR A 284 -12.16 18.89 37.73
C THR A 284 -11.92 20.39 37.48
N LYS A 285 -11.57 20.81 36.25
CA LYS A 285 -11.32 22.23 35.91
C LYS A 285 -11.64 22.53 34.46
N GLU A 286 -12.32 23.65 34.22
CA GLU A 286 -12.50 24.23 32.88
C GLU A 286 -11.33 25.18 32.57
N GLU A 287 -10.47 24.82 31.63
CA GLU A 287 -9.42 25.71 31.13
C GLU A 287 -9.65 26.03 29.64
N ASN A 288 -9.48 27.30 29.29
CA ASN A 288 -9.45 27.73 27.88
C ASN A 288 -8.06 27.50 27.30
N ILE A 289 -7.93 26.58 26.38
CA ILE A 289 -6.66 26.21 25.75
C ILE A 289 -6.70 26.60 24.28
N THR A 290 -5.57 27.10 23.76
CA THR A 290 -5.41 27.34 22.33
C THR A 290 -5.35 26.01 21.57
N CYS A 291 -5.71 26.01 20.28
CA CYS A 291 -5.72 24.81 19.45
C CYS A 291 -4.36 24.07 19.43
N ASN A 292 -3.26 24.82 19.45
CA ASN A 292 -1.92 24.22 19.47
C ASN A 292 -1.60 23.52 20.79
N THR A 293 -1.96 24.12 21.92
CA THR A 293 -1.77 23.51 23.24
C THR A 293 -2.63 22.24 23.40
N ALA A 294 -3.84 22.26 22.83
CA ALA A 294 -4.73 21.09 22.85
C ALA A 294 -4.18 19.95 21.97
N LEU A 295 -3.53 20.25 20.85
CA LEU A 295 -2.87 19.26 20.00
C LEU A 295 -1.62 18.67 20.68
N GLU A 296 -0.81 19.47 21.35
CA GLU A 296 0.34 19.00 22.13
C GLU A 296 -0.11 18.05 23.25
N GLN A 297 -1.13 18.41 24.02
CA GLN A 297 -1.71 17.54 25.04
C GLN A 297 -2.34 16.28 24.50
N PHE A 298 -2.88 16.29 23.26
CA PHE A 298 -3.39 15.09 22.60
C PHE A 298 -2.30 14.05 22.28
N TYR A 299 -1.08 14.50 21.95
CA TYR A 299 0.05 13.59 21.74
C TYR A 299 0.60 13.01 23.05
N GLU A 300 0.43 13.74 24.17
CA GLU A 300 0.85 13.30 25.49
C GLU A 300 -0.21 12.40 26.19
N ASP A 301 -1.51 12.73 26.04
CA ASP A 301 -2.63 12.03 26.71
C ASP A 301 -3.71 11.62 25.70
N LYS A 302 -3.70 10.37 25.28
CA LYS A 302 -4.55 9.82 24.18
C LYS A 302 -6.07 9.89 24.41
N GLU A 303 -6.55 10.20 25.59
CA GLU A 303 -7.98 10.11 25.92
C GLU A 303 -8.82 11.38 25.73
N TYR A 304 -8.23 12.59 25.64
CA TYR A 304 -9.00 13.81 25.89
C TYR A 304 -9.52 14.58 24.67
N ILE A 305 -8.95 14.46 23.49
CA ILE A 305 -9.21 15.44 22.40
C ILE A 305 -10.28 15.02 21.40
N LEU A 306 -10.56 13.75 21.27
CA LEU A 306 -11.53 13.24 20.26
C LEU A 306 -12.97 13.71 20.47
N PHE A 307 -13.37 14.07 21.68
CA PHE A 307 -14.74 14.50 21.99
C PHE A 307 -15.01 15.99 21.78
N SER A 308 -14.03 16.87 21.92
CA SER A 308 -14.22 18.30 21.76
C SER A 308 -14.20 18.75 20.29
N LEU A 309 -13.50 18.05 19.43
CA LEU A 309 -13.43 18.32 17.99
C LEU A 309 -14.72 17.96 17.22
N ARG A 310 -15.62 17.17 17.81
CA ARG A 310 -16.91 16.77 17.21
C ARG A 310 -18.09 17.69 17.54
N LYS A 311 -17.91 18.72 18.37
CA LYS A 311 -19.04 19.49 18.92
C LYS A 311 -19.26 20.86 18.29
N LYS A 312 -18.76 21.12 17.09
CA LYS A 312 -19.25 22.30 16.32
C LYS A 312 -19.31 22.02 14.85
#